data_702f8e8b805749cc2549432fbb5cc785
#
_entry.id   702f8e8b805749cc2549432fbb5cc785
#
_cell.length_a   1.000
_cell.length_b   1.000
_cell.length_c   1.000
_cell.angle_alpha   90.00
_cell.angle_beta   90.00
_cell.angle_gamma   90.00
#
_symmetry.space_group_name_H-M   'P 1'
#
loop_
_entity.id
_entity.type
_entity.pdbx_description
1 polymer ?
#
loop_
_entity_poly.entity_id
_entity_poly.type
_entity_poly.pdbx_seq_one_letter_code
_entity_poly.pdbx_strand_id
1 'polypeptide(L)'
;MTQLINPSKFTNTVGLLRSFFLDKGFLEVHTQNRLSILAACEDPFNVAIYNYAGQVWPLPQTGQMWLEHELLSQPDSKGFFCVSTSYRQEPNAIPGRHDIIFPMFEFEMPGSVDDLKAMEYELCEYLGFGNITEKTYAEWQQHFGLSADTEMEAEHELAMEKEFGQTLITNFPELTSPFWNMALSLIHI
;
A
#
# COMPACT_ATOMS: atom_id res chain seq x y z
N MET A 1 12.54 16.69 7.99
CA MET A 1 13.70 16.27 7.16
C MET A 1 13.43 14.84 6.75
N THR A 2 13.55 14.50 5.47
CA THR A 2 13.42 13.11 5.00
C THR A 2 14.52 12.26 5.64
N GLN A 3 14.15 11.14 6.22
CA GLN A 3 15.10 10.20 6.81
C GLN A 3 15.93 9.54 5.71
N LEU A 4 17.25 9.49 5.88
CA LEU A 4 18.12 8.81 4.92
C LEU A 4 17.92 7.30 5.02
N ILE A 5 17.73 6.67 3.86
CA ILE A 5 17.54 5.24 3.76
C ILE A 5 18.88 4.53 3.96
N ASN A 6 18.90 3.53 4.83
CA ASN A 6 20.08 2.67 5.01
C ASN A 6 20.26 1.77 3.79
N PRO A 7 21.38 1.87 3.03
CA PRO A 7 21.57 1.12 1.79
C PRO A 7 21.53 -0.40 1.96
N SER A 8 22.09 -0.91 3.06
CA SER A 8 22.12 -2.36 3.30
C SER A 8 20.72 -2.90 3.62
N LYS A 9 19.96 -2.20 4.44
CA LYS A 9 18.57 -2.58 4.72
C LYS A 9 17.72 -2.51 3.45
N PHE A 10 17.83 -1.44 2.68
CA PHE A 10 17.12 -1.29 1.42
C PHE A 10 17.43 -2.43 0.45
N THR A 11 18.72 -2.72 0.23
CA THR A 11 19.17 -3.80 -0.67
C THR A 11 18.61 -5.15 -0.24
N ASN A 12 18.68 -5.46 1.06
CA ASN A 12 18.20 -6.74 1.56
C ASN A 12 16.67 -6.86 1.42
N THR A 13 15.91 -5.85 1.86
CA THR A 13 14.45 -5.87 1.82
C THR A 13 13.94 -5.93 0.38
N VAL A 14 14.42 -5.04 -0.49
CA VAL A 14 13.99 -5.02 -1.90
C VAL A 14 14.44 -6.29 -2.64
N GLY A 15 15.62 -6.83 -2.31
CA GLY A 15 16.09 -8.09 -2.86
C GLY A 15 15.17 -9.27 -2.51
N LEU A 16 14.74 -9.38 -1.26
CA LEU A 16 13.78 -10.41 -0.82
C LEU A 16 12.43 -10.25 -1.54
N LEU A 17 11.89 -9.03 -1.57
CA LEU A 17 10.62 -8.75 -2.24
C LEU A 17 10.68 -9.10 -3.74
N ARG A 18 11.74 -8.67 -4.44
CA ARG A 18 11.93 -9.03 -5.85
C ARG A 18 12.01 -10.53 -6.06
N SER A 19 12.79 -11.24 -5.24
CA SER A 19 12.89 -12.70 -5.37
C SER A 19 11.53 -13.36 -5.20
N PHE A 20 10.76 -12.99 -4.18
CA PHE A 20 9.44 -13.54 -3.93
C PHE A 20 8.49 -13.38 -5.13
N PHE A 21 8.39 -12.17 -5.70
CA PHE A 21 7.47 -11.90 -6.81
C PHE A 21 7.97 -12.49 -8.13
N LEU A 22 9.28 -12.45 -8.40
CA LEU A 22 9.85 -13.07 -9.60
C LEU A 22 9.67 -14.59 -9.60
N ASP A 23 9.84 -15.26 -8.46
CA ASP A 23 9.64 -16.70 -8.32
C ASP A 23 8.17 -17.11 -8.56
N LYS A 24 7.24 -16.20 -8.32
CA LYS A 24 5.81 -16.35 -8.65
C LYS A 24 5.46 -16.02 -10.10
N GLY A 25 6.43 -15.56 -10.88
CA GLY A 25 6.26 -15.22 -12.29
C GLY A 25 5.73 -13.82 -12.55
N PHE A 26 5.81 -12.93 -11.57
CA PHE A 26 5.52 -11.51 -11.76
C PHE A 26 6.64 -10.83 -12.56
N LEU A 27 6.30 -9.75 -13.24
CA LEU A 27 7.24 -8.92 -13.98
C LEU A 27 7.45 -7.57 -13.31
N GLU A 28 8.71 -7.11 -13.26
CA GLU A 28 9.04 -5.79 -12.71
C GLU A 28 8.77 -4.69 -13.74
N VAL A 29 8.01 -3.69 -13.37
CA VAL A 29 7.70 -2.51 -14.20
C VAL A 29 8.56 -1.34 -13.79
N HIS A 30 9.12 -0.63 -14.77
CA HIS A 30 9.80 0.64 -14.54
C HIS A 30 8.79 1.79 -14.60
N THR A 31 8.50 2.38 -13.45
CA THR A 31 7.58 3.51 -13.31
C THR A 31 8.28 4.83 -13.63
N GLN A 32 8.56 5.11 -14.89
CA GLN A 32 9.37 6.26 -15.37
C GLN A 32 9.01 7.59 -14.71
N ASN A 33 7.73 7.89 -14.61
CA ASN A 33 7.17 9.08 -13.98
C ASN A 33 5.71 8.78 -13.60
N ARG A 34 4.95 9.83 -13.27
CA ARG A 34 3.50 9.70 -13.10
C ARG A 34 2.79 9.73 -14.46
N LEU A 35 1.78 8.89 -14.64
CA LEU A 35 0.84 9.00 -15.74
C LEU A 35 -0.08 10.22 -15.58
N SER A 36 -0.76 10.62 -16.67
CA SER A 36 -1.59 11.83 -16.70
C SER A 36 -2.86 11.76 -15.84
N ILE A 37 -3.23 10.58 -15.37
CA ILE A 37 -4.39 10.35 -14.51
C ILE A 37 -3.93 9.97 -13.10
N LEU A 38 -4.76 10.30 -12.12
CA LEU A 38 -4.56 9.90 -10.73
C LEU A 38 -4.95 8.43 -10.56
N ALA A 39 -4.16 7.70 -9.80
CA ALA A 39 -4.62 6.45 -9.22
C ALA A 39 -5.71 6.73 -8.18
N ALA A 40 -6.60 5.78 -7.97
CA ALA A 40 -7.67 5.94 -6.99
C ALA A 40 -7.16 6.16 -5.55
N CYS A 41 -5.97 5.61 -5.24
CA CYS A 41 -5.32 5.75 -3.95
C CYS A 41 -4.51 7.04 -3.77
N GLU A 42 -4.45 7.92 -4.78
CA GLU A 42 -3.74 9.19 -4.68
C GLU A 42 -4.63 10.30 -4.12
N ASP A 43 -4.06 11.10 -3.21
CA ASP A 43 -4.73 12.29 -2.71
C ASP A 43 -4.60 13.44 -3.73
N PRO A 44 -5.70 13.84 -4.40
CA PRO A 44 -5.68 14.86 -5.44
C PRO A 44 -5.35 16.26 -4.91
N PHE A 45 -5.52 16.50 -3.61
CA PHE A 45 -5.29 17.81 -2.98
C PHE A 45 -3.83 18.03 -2.58
N ASN A 46 -3.05 16.95 -2.44
CA ASN A 46 -1.67 16.97 -1.96
C ASN A 46 -0.68 16.48 -3.02
N VAL A 47 -0.96 16.69 -4.30
CA VAL A 47 -0.05 16.35 -5.40
C VAL A 47 1.04 17.40 -5.50
N ALA A 48 2.28 17.02 -5.24
CA ALA A 48 3.44 17.85 -5.50
C ALA A 48 3.71 17.97 -7.00
N ILE A 49 4.19 19.14 -7.43
CA ILE A 49 4.49 19.41 -8.85
C ILE A 49 5.91 19.90 -9.01
N TYR A 50 6.48 19.70 -10.20
CA TYR A 50 7.79 20.25 -10.57
C TYR A 50 7.78 20.77 -12.01
N ASN A 51 8.68 21.70 -12.32
CA ASN A 51 8.84 22.24 -13.65
C ASN A 51 10.01 21.54 -14.35
N TYR A 52 9.75 20.98 -15.51
CA TYR A 52 10.76 20.33 -16.33
C TYR A 52 10.47 20.51 -17.82
N ALA A 53 11.49 20.87 -18.60
CA ALA A 53 11.40 21.07 -20.04
C ALA A 53 10.26 22.03 -20.47
N GLY A 54 10.00 23.07 -19.68
CA GLY A 54 8.96 24.06 -19.95
C GLY A 54 7.52 23.59 -19.64
N GLN A 55 7.37 22.46 -18.98
CA GLN A 55 6.07 21.90 -18.58
C GLN A 55 6.03 21.66 -17.08
N VAL A 56 4.81 21.68 -16.52
CA VAL A 56 4.55 21.33 -15.14
C VAL A 56 4.19 19.84 -15.07
N TRP A 57 4.92 19.11 -14.27
CA TRP A 57 4.73 17.67 -14.05
C TRP A 57 4.35 17.38 -12.60
N PRO A 58 3.38 16.49 -12.34
CA PRO A 58 3.11 16.00 -11.01
C PRO A 58 4.17 14.96 -10.59
N LEU A 59 4.54 14.98 -9.31
CA LEU A 59 5.31 13.90 -8.70
C LEU A 59 4.38 12.72 -8.34
N PRO A 60 4.83 11.48 -8.50
CA PRO A 60 4.00 10.31 -8.21
C PRO A 60 3.83 10.12 -6.70
N GLN A 61 2.65 9.71 -6.28
CA GLN A 61 2.39 9.21 -4.93
C GLN A 61 2.43 7.66 -4.90
N THR A 62 2.23 7.01 -6.05
CA THR A 62 2.20 5.56 -6.24
C THR A 62 2.64 5.18 -7.64
N GLY A 63 3.09 3.95 -7.82
CA GLY A 63 3.33 3.34 -9.13
C GLY A 63 2.12 2.58 -9.68
N GLN A 64 0.99 2.54 -8.97
CA GLN A 64 -0.18 1.74 -9.27
C GLN A 64 -0.65 1.87 -10.73
N MET A 65 -0.78 3.10 -11.25
CA MET A 65 -1.25 3.31 -12.62
C MET A 65 -0.40 2.64 -13.69
N TRP A 66 0.91 2.50 -13.45
CA TRP A 66 1.80 1.75 -14.35
C TRP A 66 1.53 0.24 -14.26
N LEU A 67 1.29 -0.27 -13.06
CA LEU A 67 0.98 -1.68 -12.83
C LEU A 67 -0.37 -2.05 -13.45
N GLU A 68 -1.41 -1.24 -13.22
CA GLU A 68 -2.72 -1.42 -13.84
C GLU A 68 -2.66 -1.36 -15.37
N HIS A 69 -1.91 -0.41 -15.95
CA HIS A 69 -1.71 -0.31 -17.38
C HIS A 69 -1.12 -1.60 -17.97
N GLU A 70 -0.09 -2.14 -17.34
CA GLU A 70 0.53 -3.38 -17.79
C GLU A 70 -0.41 -4.58 -17.60
N LEU A 71 -1.14 -4.64 -16.49
CA LEU A 71 -2.10 -5.71 -16.23
C LEU A 71 -3.24 -5.73 -17.25
N LEU A 72 -3.78 -4.57 -17.61
CA LEU A 72 -4.81 -4.43 -18.63
C LEU A 72 -4.28 -4.74 -20.04
N SER A 73 -3.01 -4.44 -20.30
CA SER A 73 -2.37 -4.71 -21.59
C SER A 73 -1.97 -6.18 -21.75
N GLN A 74 -1.73 -6.89 -20.64
CA GLN A 74 -1.28 -8.28 -20.61
C GLN A 74 -2.12 -9.11 -19.60
N PRO A 75 -3.42 -9.33 -19.89
CA PRO A 75 -4.36 -9.93 -18.92
C PRO A 75 -4.03 -11.37 -18.54
N ASP A 76 -3.21 -12.07 -19.32
CA ASP A 76 -2.78 -13.44 -19.03
C ASP A 76 -1.52 -13.50 -18.12
N SER A 77 -0.98 -12.33 -17.72
CA SER A 77 0.16 -12.27 -16.81
C SER A 77 -0.21 -12.74 -15.39
N LYS A 78 0.79 -13.18 -14.64
CA LYS A 78 0.60 -13.52 -13.22
C LYS A 78 0.46 -12.28 -12.35
N GLY A 79 1.00 -11.16 -12.79
CA GLY A 79 0.99 -9.88 -12.14
C GLY A 79 2.24 -9.07 -12.42
N PHE A 80 2.24 -7.87 -11.92
CA PHE A 80 3.32 -6.92 -12.06
C PHE A 80 3.68 -6.33 -10.71
N PHE A 81 4.93 -5.92 -10.54
CA PHE A 81 5.36 -5.18 -9.37
C PHE A 81 6.33 -4.06 -9.75
N CYS A 82 6.49 -3.10 -8.87
CA CYS A 82 7.48 -2.04 -9.05
C CYS A 82 8.11 -1.64 -7.73
N VAL A 83 9.30 -1.02 -7.84
CA VAL A 83 9.92 -0.27 -6.76
C VAL A 83 9.92 1.18 -7.19
N SER A 84 9.09 1.98 -6.57
CA SER A 84 8.90 3.38 -6.90
C SER A 84 9.34 4.30 -5.75
N THR A 85 9.25 5.61 -5.97
CA THR A 85 9.39 6.60 -4.90
C THR A 85 8.08 7.34 -4.75
N SER A 86 7.50 7.28 -3.57
CA SER A 86 6.31 8.04 -3.21
C SER A 86 6.69 9.46 -2.76
N TYR A 87 5.97 10.45 -3.26
CA TYR A 87 6.08 11.86 -2.87
C TYR A 87 4.77 12.31 -2.24
N ARG A 88 4.79 12.55 -0.93
CA ARG A 88 3.61 12.93 -0.15
C ARG A 88 3.75 14.38 0.31
N GLN A 89 2.87 15.25 -0.14
CA GLN A 89 2.85 16.64 0.29
C GLN A 89 1.84 16.81 1.44
N GLU A 90 2.01 16.03 2.50
CA GLU A 90 1.11 16.07 3.65
C GLU A 90 1.35 17.32 4.50
N PRO A 91 0.34 18.17 4.71
CA PRO A 91 0.51 19.41 5.47
C PRO A 91 0.77 19.19 6.96
N ASN A 92 0.35 18.05 7.51
CA ASN A 92 0.43 17.71 8.92
C ASN A 92 1.17 16.37 9.16
N ALA A 93 2.26 16.13 8.43
CA ALA A 93 3.06 14.91 8.60
C ALA A 93 3.55 14.77 10.06
N ILE A 94 3.27 13.60 10.65
CA ILE A 94 3.67 13.28 12.04
C ILE A 94 5.13 12.80 12.02
N PRO A 95 6.05 13.51 12.70
CA PRO A 95 7.45 13.09 12.77
C PRO A 95 7.63 11.67 13.33
N GLY A 96 8.41 10.85 12.63
CA GLY A 96 8.67 9.46 13.02
C GLY A 96 7.60 8.45 12.58
N ARG A 97 6.46 8.92 12.07
CA ARG A 97 5.40 8.08 11.50
C ARG A 97 5.20 8.34 10.00
N HIS A 98 5.21 9.60 9.59
CA HIS A 98 4.98 9.99 8.20
C HIS A 98 6.27 10.51 7.57
N ASP A 99 6.80 9.78 6.61
CA ASP A 99 7.82 10.25 5.70
C ASP A 99 7.15 10.88 4.46
N ILE A 100 7.68 12.00 3.99
CA ILE A 100 7.14 12.73 2.83
C ILE A 100 7.75 12.26 1.50
N ILE A 101 8.87 11.57 1.55
CA ILE A 101 9.54 10.95 0.39
C ILE A 101 10.09 9.61 0.86
N PHE A 102 9.62 8.52 0.28
CA PHE A 102 10.06 7.18 0.68
C PHE A 102 9.95 6.18 -0.48
N PRO A 103 10.76 5.10 -0.46
CA PRO A 103 10.60 4.01 -1.41
C PRO A 103 9.33 3.23 -1.12
N MET A 104 8.64 2.83 -2.17
CA MET A 104 7.46 2.02 -2.12
C MET A 104 7.64 0.78 -2.99
N PHE A 105 7.26 -0.39 -2.46
CA PHE A 105 7.13 -1.61 -3.23
C PHE A 105 5.64 -1.88 -3.41
N GLU A 106 5.21 -2.04 -4.65
CA GLU A 106 3.80 -2.22 -5.00
C GLU A 106 3.65 -3.37 -5.97
N PHE A 107 2.53 -4.06 -5.93
CA PHE A 107 2.19 -5.11 -6.89
C PHE A 107 0.71 -5.09 -7.23
N GLU A 108 0.40 -5.58 -8.44
CA GLU A 108 -0.95 -5.77 -8.95
C GLU A 108 -1.06 -7.17 -9.56
N MET A 109 -2.18 -7.84 -9.33
CA MET A 109 -2.43 -9.18 -9.85
C MET A 109 -3.90 -9.37 -10.18
N PRO A 110 -4.23 -10.26 -11.15
CA PRO A 110 -5.61 -10.69 -11.33
C PRO A 110 -6.03 -11.54 -10.14
N GLY A 111 -7.25 -11.35 -9.66
CA GLY A 111 -7.77 -12.17 -8.57
C GLY A 111 -8.84 -11.47 -7.74
N SER A 112 -9.20 -12.12 -6.66
CA SER A 112 -10.15 -11.64 -5.66
C SER A 112 -9.44 -11.13 -4.40
N VAL A 113 -10.19 -10.60 -3.45
CA VAL A 113 -9.68 -10.25 -2.11
C VAL A 113 -9.09 -11.47 -1.41
N ASP A 114 -9.66 -12.67 -1.61
CA ASP A 114 -9.11 -13.89 -1.00
C ASP A 114 -7.76 -14.27 -1.60
N ASP A 115 -7.57 -14.05 -2.91
CA ASP A 115 -6.28 -14.25 -3.57
C ASP A 115 -5.24 -13.24 -3.06
N LEU A 116 -5.63 -11.98 -2.86
CA LEU A 116 -4.76 -10.96 -2.27
C LEU A 116 -4.35 -11.35 -0.84
N LYS A 117 -5.30 -11.74 -0.01
CA LYS A 117 -5.03 -12.21 1.35
C LYS A 117 -4.05 -13.40 1.36
N ALA A 118 -4.27 -14.38 0.50
CA ALA A 118 -3.37 -15.52 0.38
C ALA A 118 -1.95 -15.08 0.01
N MET A 119 -1.81 -14.14 -0.93
CA MET A 119 -0.52 -13.56 -1.32
C MET A 119 0.16 -12.84 -0.16
N GLU A 120 -0.58 -12.05 0.62
CA GLU A 120 -0.07 -11.33 1.78
C GLU A 120 0.42 -12.29 2.88
N TYR A 121 -0.32 -13.36 3.17
CA TYR A 121 0.10 -14.39 4.12
C TYR A 121 1.39 -15.09 3.67
N GLU A 122 1.47 -15.48 2.41
CA GLU A 122 2.69 -16.11 1.86
C GLU A 122 3.89 -15.15 1.90
N LEU A 123 3.67 -13.88 1.59
CA LEU A 123 4.72 -12.86 1.67
C LEU A 123 5.20 -12.65 3.11
N CYS A 124 4.30 -12.56 4.06
CA CYS A 124 4.65 -12.43 5.47
C CYS A 124 5.43 -13.64 5.99
N GLU A 125 5.02 -14.86 5.62
CA GLU A 125 5.76 -16.09 5.94
C GLU A 125 7.17 -16.08 5.32
N TYR A 126 7.27 -15.72 4.04
CA TYR A 126 8.54 -15.63 3.33
C TYR A 126 9.50 -14.61 3.96
N LEU A 127 9.00 -13.48 4.43
CA LEU A 127 9.77 -12.44 5.12
C LEU A 127 10.11 -12.79 6.57
N GLY A 128 9.62 -13.92 7.08
CA GLY A 128 9.88 -14.38 8.44
C GLY A 128 9.06 -13.67 9.51
N PHE A 129 7.99 -12.98 9.12
CA PHE A 129 6.99 -12.53 10.08
C PHE A 129 6.28 -13.76 10.67
N GLY A 130 6.09 -13.77 11.98
CA GLY A 130 5.47 -14.89 12.67
C GLY A 130 3.98 -15.03 12.42
N ASN A 131 3.24 -15.52 13.39
CA ASN A 131 1.79 -15.64 13.29
C ASN A 131 1.15 -14.27 13.07
N ILE A 132 0.23 -14.19 12.11
CA ILE A 132 -0.56 -13.00 11.83
C ILE A 132 -1.90 -13.14 12.56
N THR A 133 -2.28 -12.12 13.32
CA THR A 133 -3.61 -12.03 13.92
C THR A 133 -4.55 -11.34 12.94
N GLU A 134 -5.49 -12.10 12.36
CA GLU A 134 -6.53 -11.55 11.49
C GLU A 134 -7.79 -11.26 12.29
N LYS A 135 -8.32 -10.05 12.13
CA LYS A 135 -9.65 -9.64 12.61
C LYS A 135 -10.25 -8.62 11.65
N THR A 136 -11.56 -8.57 11.60
CA THR A 136 -12.30 -7.52 10.91
C THR A 136 -12.12 -6.18 11.62
N TYR A 137 -12.32 -5.09 10.91
CA TYR A 137 -12.31 -3.74 11.49
C TYR A 137 -13.28 -3.63 12.67
N ALA A 138 -14.50 -4.19 12.54
CA ALA A 138 -15.50 -4.20 13.61
C ALA A 138 -15.05 -4.96 14.86
N GLU A 139 -14.35 -6.09 14.71
CA GLU A 139 -13.79 -6.85 15.86
C GLU A 139 -12.69 -6.05 16.56
N TRP A 140 -11.90 -5.28 15.81
CA TRP A 140 -10.92 -4.36 16.40
C TRP A 140 -11.57 -3.19 17.13
N GLN A 141 -12.62 -2.57 16.53
CA GLN A 141 -13.40 -1.55 17.24
C GLN A 141 -13.95 -2.09 18.56
N GLN A 142 -14.51 -3.29 18.57
CA GLN A 142 -15.00 -3.94 19.77
C GLN A 142 -13.88 -4.19 20.80
N HIS A 143 -12.71 -4.64 20.36
CA HIS A 143 -11.54 -4.88 21.22
C HIS A 143 -11.12 -3.61 21.96
N PHE A 144 -11.14 -2.46 21.29
CA PHE A 144 -10.81 -1.16 21.89
C PHE A 144 -11.98 -0.45 22.56
N GLY A 145 -13.17 -1.05 22.59
CA GLY A 145 -14.36 -0.43 23.17
C GLY A 145 -14.89 0.77 22.39
N LEU A 146 -14.60 0.83 21.08
CA LEU A 146 -15.10 1.88 20.21
C LEU A 146 -16.50 1.55 19.72
N SER A 147 -17.28 2.59 19.41
CA SER A 147 -18.56 2.43 18.72
C SER A 147 -18.34 2.20 17.21
N ALA A 148 -19.33 1.61 16.53
CA ALA A 148 -19.22 1.27 15.11
C ALA A 148 -19.05 2.49 14.17
N ASP A 149 -19.36 3.67 14.64
CA ASP A 149 -19.21 4.95 13.93
C ASP A 149 -17.94 5.73 14.30
N THR A 150 -17.05 5.11 15.09
CA THR A 150 -15.77 5.70 15.52
C THR A 150 -14.61 5.08 14.74
N GLU A 151 -13.86 5.93 14.05
CA GLU A 151 -12.65 5.48 13.36
C GLU A 151 -11.52 5.10 14.34
N MET A 152 -10.75 4.08 13.99
CA MET A 152 -9.55 3.74 14.73
C MET A 152 -8.43 4.74 14.41
N GLU A 153 -7.78 5.23 15.45
CA GLU A 153 -6.70 6.19 15.38
C GLU A 153 -5.33 5.50 15.47
N ALA A 154 -4.26 6.24 15.19
CA ALA A 154 -2.89 5.77 15.24
C ALA A 154 -2.50 5.07 16.56
N GLU A 155 -3.08 5.48 17.68
CA GLU A 155 -2.84 4.88 19.00
C GLU A 155 -3.36 3.44 19.08
N HIS A 156 -4.48 3.14 18.40
CA HIS A 156 -5.04 1.80 18.34
C HIS A 156 -4.15 0.87 17.49
N GLU A 157 -3.61 1.36 16.38
CA GLU A 157 -2.68 0.60 15.55
C GLU A 157 -1.39 0.27 16.31
N LEU A 158 -0.83 1.22 17.06
CA LEU A 158 0.33 0.99 17.90
C LEU A 158 0.05 0.00 19.04
N ALA A 159 -1.17 0.01 19.59
CA ALA A 159 -1.59 -0.96 20.59
C ALA A 159 -1.72 -2.36 20.00
N MET A 160 -2.27 -2.50 18.77
CA MET A 160 -2.32 -3.78 18.06
C MET A 160 -0.93 -4.36 17.83
N GLU A 161 0.01 -3.55 17.31
CA GLU A 161 1.39 -3.98 17.08
C GLU A 161 2.04 -4.48 18.37
N LYS A 162 1.86 -3.74 19.47
CA LYS A 162 2.45 -4.07 20.77
C LYS A 162 1.88 -5.33 21.39
N GLU A 163 0.57 -5.57 21.25
CA GLU A 163 -0.13 -6.69 21.90
C GLU A 163 -0.11 -7.95 21.06
N PHE A 164 -0.25 -7.84 19.74
CA PHE A 164 -0.44 -8.96 18.83
C PHE A 164 0.71 -9.14 17.80
N GLY A 165 1.61 -8.17 17.67
CA GLY A 165 2.62 -8.18 16.62
C GLY A 165 2.01 -7.86 15.25
N GLN A 166 2.21 -8.75 14.27
CA GLN A 166 1.66 -8.58 12.94
C GLN A 166 0.15 -8.83 12.94
N THR A 167 -0.58 -7.87 12.39
CA THR A 167 -2.04 -7.92 12.30
C THR A 167 -2.51 -7.69 10.87
N LEU A 168 -3.55 -8.41 10.46
CA LEU A 168 -4.29 -8.19 9.22
C LEU A 168 -5.68 -7.69 9.58
N ILE A 169 -6.03 -6.51 9.08
CA ILE A 169 -7.34 -5.90 9.27
C ILE A 169 -8.14 -6.08 7.99
N THR A 170 -9.34 -6.64 8.11
CA THR A 170 -10.22 -6.87 6.98
C THR A 170 -11.55 -6.13 7.16
N ASN A 171 -12.35 -6.05 6.10
CA ASN A 171 -13.71 -5.50 6.12
C ASN A 171 -13.77 -4.06 6.66
N PHE A 172 -13.00 -3.17 6.04
CA PHE A 172 -13.03 -1.74 6.34
C PHE A 172 -14.41 -1.15 6.05
N PRO A 173 -15.01 -0.39 6.98
CA PRO A 173 -16.30 0.25 6.77
C PRO A 173 -16.19 1.54 5.95
N GLU A 174 -17.31 2.03 5.41
CA GLU A 174 -17.35 3.27 4.63
C GLU A 174 -16.82 4.50 5.39
N LEU A 175 -16.97 4.53 6.70
CA LEU A 175 -16.49 5.66 7.52
C LEU A 175 -14.97 5.88 7.43
N THR A 176 -14.20 4.86 7.07
CA THR A 176 -12.74 4.98 6.82
C THR A 176 -12.41 5.59 5.46
N SER A 177 -13.41 6.10 4.74
CA SER A 177 -13.27 6.73 3.42
C SER A 177 -12.51 5.84 2.42
N PRO A 178 -12.97 4.59 2.19
CA PRO A 178 -12.34 3.71 1.22
C PRO A 178 -12.37 4.38 -0.16
N PHE A 179 -11.42 4.04 -1.01
CA PHE A 179 -11.33 4.62 -2.34
C PHE A 179 -12.59 4.28 -3.15
N TRP A 180 -13.08 5.25 -3.90
CA TRP A 180 -14.35 5.16 -4.64
C TRP A 180 -14.44 3.98 -5.63
N ASN A 181 -13.32 3.42 -6.07
CA ASN A 181 -13.25 2.26 -6.97
C ASN A 181 -13.03 0.93 -6.24
N MET A 182 -12.93 0.93 -4.91
CA MET A 182 -12.83 -0.32 -4.15
C MET A 182 -14.17 -1.04 -4.15
N ALA A 183 -14.13 -2.35 -4.36
CA ALA A 183 -15.28 -3.19 -4.07
C ALA A 183 -15.51 -3.18 -2.56
N LEU A 184 -16.57 -2.53 -2.12
CA LEU A 184 -17.02 -2.65 -0.74
C LEU A 184 -17.43 -4.10 -0.51
N SER A 185 -17.02 -4.67 0.60
CA SER A 185 -17.44 -6.02 0.98
C SER A 185 -18.97 -6.05 1.06
N LEU A 186 -19.61 -6.92 0.26
CA LEU A 186 -21.07 -7.10 0.25
C LEU A 186 -21.67 -7.54 1.60
N ILE A 187 -20.83 -7.75 2.61
CA ILE A 187 -21.24 -8.08 3.97
C ILE A 187 -21.82 -6.84 4.69
N HIS A 188 -21.75 -5.68 4.09
CA HIS A 188 -22.26 -4.41 4.65
C HIS A 188 -23.43 -3.82 3.87
N ILE A 189 -24.10 -4.61 3.03
CA ILE A 189 -25.37 -4.24 2.41
C ILE A 189 -26.52 -4.83 3.23
#